data_acb18bb9f57b4c8c10767153239c2174
#
_entry.id   acb18bb9f57b4c8c10767153239c2174
#
_cell.length_a   1.000
_cell.length_b   1.000
_cell.length_c   1.000
_cell.angle_alpha   90.00
_cell.angle_beta   90.00
_cell.angle_gamma   90.00
#
_symmetry.space_group_name_H-M   'P 1'
#
loop_
_entity.id
_entity.type
_entity.pdbx_description
1 polymer ?
#
loop_
_entity_poly.entity_id
_entity_poly.type
_entity_poly.pdbx_seq_one_letter_code
_entity_poly.pdbx_strand_id
1 'polypeptide(L)'
;FYGGGQERNIRSGTLNVPGIVGFGKAVEISQKEMGAENKRFAEWSGMMFEEFKKIGGVLNGHPKNRLTHNLNVYFPGIEGKSIINSVSKEIAISAGSACTTQNVEPSHVLLALGMDEDTTHYAIRIGLGRLNTLEELNFLIKTISNTINSLKTLSSNI
;
A
#
# COMPACT_ATOMS: atom_id res chain seq x y z
N PHE A 1 16.90 -8.81 -26.53
CA PHE A 1 16.60 -7.94 -27.68
C PHE A 1 17.63 -8.21 -28.78
N TYR A 2 17.18 -8.50 -29.99
CA TYR A 2 18.07 -8.78 -31.14
C TYR A 2 18.17 -7.55 -32.04
N GLY A 3 19.34 -7.28 -32.64
CA GLY A 3 19.63 -6.14 -33.52
C GLY A 3 21.09 -5.73 -33.48
N GLY A 4 21.39 -4.43 -33.42
CA GLY A 4 22.75 -3.90 -33.36
C GLY A 4 23.52 -4.26 -32.09
N GLY A 5 24.84 -4.10 -32.11
CA GLY A 5 25.78 -4.56 -31.08
C GLY A 5 25.89 -3.67 -29.81
N GLN A 6 24.89 -2.79 -29.56
CA GLN A 6 24.95 -1.91 -28.40
C GLN A 6 24.92 -2.69 -27.08
N GLU A 7 25.44 -2.08 -26.01
CA GLU A 7 25.50 -2.66 -24.68
C GLU A 7 26.15 -4.06 -24.67
N ARG A 8 27.30 -4.20 -25.37
CA ARG A 8 28.07 -5.48 -25.48
C ARG A 8 27.20 -6.62 -26.03
N ASN A 9 26.31 -6.34 -27.00
CA ASN A 9 25.36 -7.29 -27.61
C ASN A 9 24.23 -7.79 -26.64
N ILE A 10 24.10 -7.24 -25.44
CA ILE A 10 23.06 -7.65 -24.47
C ILE A 10 21.72 -6.95 -24.78
N ARG A 11 21.78 -5.70 -25.19
CA ARG A 11 20.58 -4.88 -25.45
C ARG A 11 20.81 -4.01 -26.68
N SER A 12 20.26 -4.40 -27.81
CA SER A 12 20.35 -3.65 -29.08
C SER A 12 19.48 -2.38 -29.06
N GLY A 13 19.82 -1.45 -29.91
CA GLY A 13 19.17 -0.15 -30.10
C GLY A 13 19.88 0.99 -29.36
N THR A 14 19.65 2.22 -29.85
CA THR A 14 20.17 3.45 -29.27
C THR A 14 19.77 3.58 -27.79
N LEU A 15 20.65 4.11 -26.96
CA LEU A 15 20.37 4.36 -25.55
C LEU A 15 19.24 5.38 -25.39
N ASN A 16 18.36 5.12 -24.43
CA ASN A 16 17.34 6.08 -24.01
C ASN A 16 18.01 7.12 -23.06
N VAL A 17 18.76 8.04 -23.66
CA VAL A 17 19.50 9.07 -22.90
C VAL A 17 18.59 9.89 -21.98
N PRO A 18 17.41 10.41 -22.42
CA PRO A 18 16.51 11.12 -21.52
C PRO A 18 16.07 10.28 -20.32
N GLY A 19 15.76 9.01 -20.52
CA GLY A 19 15.38 8.10 -19.46
C GLY A 19 16.53 7.85 -18.47
N ILE A 20 17.76 7.68 -18.96
CA ILE A 20 18.95 7.49 -18.13
C ILE A 20 19.23 8.74 -17.28
N VAL A 21 19.18 9.93 -17.87
CA VAL A 21 19.39 11.21 -17.16
C VAL A 21 18.28 11.42 -16.13
N GLY A 22 17.02 11.17 -16.50
CA GLY A 22 15.88 11.26 -15.59
C GLY A 22 15.98 10.29 -14.40
N PHE A 23 16.40 9.05 -14.66
CA PHE A 23 16.64 8.06 -13.59
C PHE A 23 17.77 8.51 -12.65
N GLY A 24 18.89 8.99 -13.19
CA GLY A 24 19.99 9.54 -12.38
C GLY A 24 19.53 10.69 -11.49
N LYS A 25 18.72 11.61 -12.04
CA LYS A 25 18.16 12.72 -11.26
C LYS A 25 17.16 12.25 -10.19
N ALA A 26 16.35 11.27 -10.49
CA ALA A 26 15.42 10.67 -9.52
C ALA A 26 16.17 10.03 -8.34
N VAL A 27 17.27 9.33 -8.61
CA VAL A 27 18.14 8.75 -7.57
C VAL A 27 18.75 9.84 -6.68
N GLU A 28 19.30 10.91 -7.28
CA GLU A 28 19.86 12.06 -6.54
C GLU A 28 18.82 12.68 -5.60
N ILE A 29 17.62 12.96 -6.10
CA ILE A 29 16.51 13.52 -5.31
C ILE A 29 16.13 12.57 -4.19
N SER A 30 15.98 11.28 -4.50
CA SER A 30 15.61 10.26 -3.52
C SER A 30 16.62 10.18 -2.36
N GLN A 31 17.92 10.18 -2.66
CA GLN A 31 18.95 10.17 -1.62
C GLN A 31 18.88 11.40 -0.72
N LYS A 32 18.59 12.56 -1.30
CA LYS A 32 18.52 13.84 -0.57
C LYS A 32 17.29 13.92 0.35
N GLU A 33 16.16 13.40 -0.10
CA GLU A 33 14.86 13.60 0.56
C GLU A 33 14.43 12.40 1.43
N MET A 34 14.94 11.20 1.17
CA MET A 34 14.52 9.94 1.80
C MET A 34 14.54 10.00 3.34
N GLY A 35 15.53 10.66 3.95
CA GLY A 35 15.62 10.73 5.41
C GLY A 35 14.46 11.49 6.05
N ALA A 36 14.12 12.65 5.49
CA ALA A 36 13.01 13.49 5.96
C ALA A 36 11.66 12.84 5.66
N GLU A 37 11.51 12.26 4.45
CA GLU A 37 10.30 11.55 4.04
C GLU A 37 10.03 10.34 4.94
N ASN A 38 11.04 9.51 5.21
CA ASN A 38 10.89 8.34 6.07
C ASN A 38 10.45 8.71 7.49
N LYS A 39 10.96 9.80 8.05
CA LYS A 39 10.53 10.29 9.37
C LYS A 39 9.05 10.68 9.35
N ARG A 40 8.64 11.49 8.37
CA ARG A 40 7.25 11.91 8.19
C ARG A 40 6.30 10.73 7.99
N PHE A 41 6.67 9.78 7.12
CA PHE A 41 5.85 8.61 6.86
C PHE A 41 5.76 7.67 8.06
N ALA A 42 6.82 7.56 8.89
CA ALA A 42 6.78 6.80 10.13
C ALA A 42 5.77 7.40 11.12
N GLU A 43 5.76 8.72 11.28
CA GLU A 43 4.78 9.42 12.11
C GLU A 43 3.34 9.19 11.59
N TRP A 44 3.13 9.38 10.30
CA TRP A 44 1.82 9.27 9.67
C TRP A 44 1.27 7.84 9.66
N SER A 45 2.09 6.85 9.35
CA SER A 45 1.67 5.45 9.40
C SER A 45 1.41 5.00 10.84
N GLY A 46 2.15 5.53 11.80
CA GLY A 46 1.89 5.33 13.23
C GLY A 46 0.54 5.92 13.65
N MET A 47 0.24 7.17 13.27
CA MET A 47 -1.06 7.80 13.54
C MET A 47 -2.21 7.00 12.95
N MET A 48 -2.10 6.60 11.67
CA MET A 48 -3.13 5.76 11.02
C MET A 48 -3.36 4.46 11.79
N PHE A 49 -2.27 3.77 12.12
CA PHE A 49 -2.39 2.46 12.78
C PHE A 49 -3.00 2.58 14.17
N GLU A 50 -2.63 3.59 14.97
CA GLU A 50 -3.23 3.79 16.30
C GLU A 50 -4.74 4.07 16.21
N GLU A 51 -5.19 4.83 15.22
CA GLU A 51 -6.63 5.04 15.01
C GLU A 51 -7.34 3.76 14.54
N PHE A 52 -6.75 3.02 13.60
CA PHE A 52 -7.34 1.75 13.13
C PHE A 52 -7.37 0.67 14.22
N LYS A 53 -6.38 0.64 15.10
CA LYS A 53 -6.33 -0.25 16.24
C LYS A 53 -7.52 -0.05 17.19
N LYS A 54 -7.95 1.19 17.41
CA LYS A 54 -9.13 1.50 18.25
C LYS A 54 -10.43 0.86 17.73
N ILE A 55 -10.50 0.62 16.42
CA ILE A 55 -11.64 -0.01 15.76
C ILE A 55 -11.39 -1.47 15.38
N GLY A 56 -10.38 -2.10 15.96
CA GLY A 56 -10.07 -3.52 15.79
C GLY A 56 -9.18 -3.85 14.58
N GLY A 57 -8.47 -2.86 14.06
CA GLY A 57 -7.46 -3.08 13.01
C GLY A 57 -6.23 -3.81 13.53
N VAL A 58 -5.74 -4.78 12.76
CA VAL A 58 -4.57 -5.58 13.05
C VAL A 58 -3.48 -5.31 12.02
N LEU A 59 -2.26 -5.04 12.48
CA LEU A 59 -1.11 -4.75 11.61
C LEU A 59 -0.55 -6.03 11.00
N ASN A 60 -0.31 -6.03 9.70
CA ASN A 60 0.40 -7.09 9.01
C ASN A 60 1.91 -6.77 8.92
N GLY A 61 2.73 -7.78 9.23
CA GLY A 61 4.19 -7.68 9.20
C GLY A 61 4.81 -7.10 10.47
N HIS A 62 6.12 -6.91 10.45
CA HIS A 62 6.87 -6.48 11.63
C HIS A 62 6.54 -5.03 12.02
N PRO A 63 6.30 -4.72 13.30
CA PRO A 63 5.86 -3.38 13.73
C PRO A 63 6.91 -2.27 13.55
N LYS A 64 8.21 -2.62 13.57
CA LYS A 64 9.32 -1.64 13.44
C LYS A 64 10.12 -1.80 12.15
N ASN A 65 10.48 -3.04 11.77
CA ASN A 65 11.32 -3.32 10.60
C ASN A 65 10.43 -3.40 9.35
N ARG A 66 10.01 -2.26 8.85
CA ARG A 66 9.11 -2.12 7.69
C ARG A 66 9.35 -0.84 6.91
N LEU A 67 8.87 -0.78 5.68
CA LEU A 67 8.81 0.47 4.92
C LEU A 67 7.79 1.41 5.57
N THR A 68 8.23 2.61 5.92
CA THR A 68 7.42 3.58 6.66
C THR A 68 6.21 4.12 5.88
N HIS A 69 6.33 4.16 4.56
CA HIS A 69 5.29 4.63 3.64
C HIS A 69 4.24 3.58 3.28
N ASN A 70 4.36 2.36 3.79
CA ASN A 70 3.47 1.25 3.45
C ASN A 70 2.82 0.69 4.72
N LEU A 71 1.53 0.97 4.89
CA LEU A 71 0.71 0.39 5.95
C LEU A 71 -0.15 -0.72 5.36
N ASN A 72 -0.01 -1.94 5.88
CA ASN A 72 -0.89 -3.06 5.57
C ASN A 72 -1.58 -3.51 6.85
N VAL A 73 -2.90 -3.49 6.84
CA VAL A 73 -3.75 -3.81 8.00
C VAL A 73 -4.94 -4.64 7.54
N TYR A 74 -5.51 -5.40 8.47
CA TYR A 74 -6.79 -6.06 8.23
C TYR A 74 -7.74 -5.83 9.40
N PHE A 75 -9.02 -6.00 9.14
CA PHE A 75 -10.09 -5.90 10.14
C PHE A 75 -10.81 -7.26 10.20
N PRO A 76 -10.70 -7.99 11.31
CA PRO A 76 -11.32 -9.31 11.43
C PRO A 76 -12.79 -9.31 11.05
N GLY A 77 -13.18 -10.23 10.15
CA GLY A 77 -14.56 -10.39 9.68
C GLY A 77 -15.03 -9.35 8.65
N ILE A 78 -14.14 -8.46 8.16
CA ILE A 78 -14.50 -7.49 7.11
C ILE A 78 -13.58 -7.68 5.92
N GLU A 79 -14.13 -8.10 4.78
CA GLU A 79 -13.38 -8.25 3.55
C GLU A 79 -12.74 -6.93 3.09
N GLY A 80 -11.45 -6.97 2.77
CA GLY A 80 -10.71 -5.82 2.25
C GLY A 80 -11.35 -5.24 0.98
N LYS A 81 -11.90 -6.10 0.11
CA LYS A 81 -12.63 -5.69 -1.10
C LYS A 81 -13.87 -4.85 -0.78
N SER A 82 -14.60 -5.20 0.27
CA SER A 82 -15.78 -4.45 0.73
C SER A 82 -15.39 -3.05 1.21
N ILE A 83 -14.28 -2.93 1.95
CA ILE A 83 -13.74 -1.63 2.37
C ILE A 83 -13.36 -0.80 1.14
N ILE A 84 -12.57 -1.37 0.22
CA ILE A 84 -12.08 -0.68 -0.98
C ILE A 84 -13.25 -0.18 -1.83
N ASN A 85 -14.23 -1.03 -2.10
CA ASN A 85 -15.40 -0.66 -2.89
C ASN A 85 -16.18 0.51 -2.26
N SER A 86 -16.32 0.49 -0.93
CA SER A 86 -17.04 1.52 -0.19
C SER A 86 -16.37 2.89 -0.26
N VAL A 87 -15.02 2.93 -0.30
CA VAL A 87 -14.26 4.20 -0.31
C VAL A 87 -13.72 4.59 -1.69
N SER A 88 -13.93 3.79 -2.72
CA SER A 88 -13.29 3.91 -4.05
C SER A 88 -13.55 5.23 -4.79
N LYS A 89 -14.63 5.94 -4.47
CA LYS A 89 -14.94 7.26 -5.04
C LYS A 89 -14.15 8.40 -4.40
N GLU A 90 -13.58 8.17 -3.22
CA GLU A 90 -12.96 9.21 -2.41
C GLU A 90 -11.48 8.93 -2.17
N ILE A 91 -11.09 7.64 -2.04
CA ILE A 91 -9.75 7.22 -1.65
C ILE A 91 -9.27 6.08 -2.54
N ALA A 92 -8.03 6.17 -2.99
CA ALA A 92 -7.33 5.09 -3.70
C ALA A 92 -6.49 4.27 -2.71
N ILE A 93 -6.93 3.06 -2.42
CA ILE A 93 -6.22 2.05 -1.62
C ILE A 93 -6.24 0.70 -2.36
N SER A 94 -5.41 -0.23 -1.95
CA SER A 94 -5.29 -1.54 -2.60
C SER A 94 -5.64 -2.68 -1.66
N ALA A 95 -6.15 -3.79 -2.21
CA ALA A 95 -6.23 -5.06 -1.50
C ALA A 95 -4.83 -5.66 -1.28
N GLY A 96 -4.75 -6.65 -0.40
CA GLY A 96 -3.54 -7.45 -0.20
C GLY A 96 -3.11 -8.22 -1.46
N SER A 97 -4.08 -8.63 -2.29
CA SER A 97 -3.87 -9.30 -3.58
C SER A 97 -4.19 -8.36 -4.74
N ALA A 98 -3.30 -8.29 -5.74
CA ALA A 98 -3.59 -7.60 -7.00
C ALA A 98 -4.40 -8.53 -7.90
N CYS A 99 -5.68 -8.26 -8.08
CA CYS A 99 -6.55 -9.11 -8.91
C CYS A 99 -7.11 -8.38 -10.11
N THR A 100 -6.75 -8.88 -11.26
CA THR A 100 -7.38 -8.61 -12.56
C THR A 100 -8.23 -9.78 -13.08
N THR A 101 -8.33 -10.89 -12.35
CA THR A 101 -9.01 -12.11 -12.80
C THR A 101 -10.04 -12.63 -11.78
N GLN A 102 -10.95 -13.44 -12.23
CA GLN A 102 -12.08 -14.01 -11.45
C GLN A 102 -11.63 -14.89 -10.26
N ASN A 103 -10.38 -15.34 -10.23
CA ASN A 103 -9.78 -16.07 -9.10
C ASN A 103 -8.90 -15.15 -8.29
N VAL A 104 -9.35 -14.82 -7.08
CA VAL A 104 -8.58 -14.03 -6.10
C VAL A 104 -7.59 -14.95 -5.41
N GLU A 105 -6.39 -15.10 -5.94
CA GLU A 105 -5.34 -15.84 -5.24
C GLU A 105 -4.90 -15.08 -3.98
N PRO A 106 -4.67 -15.81 -2.85
CA PRO A 106 -4.18 -15.20 -1.64
C PRO A 106 -2.80 -14.56 -1.88
N SER A 107 -2.55 -13.43 -1.22
CA SER A 107 -1.28 -12.72 -1.39
C SER A 107 -0.11 -13.56 -0.88
N HIS A 108 0.79 -13.97 -1.80
CA HIS A 108 2.01 -14.71 -1.44
C HIS A 108 2.89 -13.95 -0.42
N VAL A 109 2.83 -12.62 -0.40
CA VAL A 109 3.53 -11.80 0.58
C VAL A 109 2.92 -11.97 1.97
N LEU A 110 1.59 -11.94 2.09
CA LEU A 110 0.91 -12.12 3.37
C LEU A 110 1.04 -13.56 3.89
N LEU A 111 0.98 -14.55 3.00
CA LEU A 111 1.27 -15.95 3.36
C LEU A 111 2.70 -16.10 3.89
N ALA A 112 3.68 -15.47 3.25
CA ALA A 112 5.08 -15.47 3.71
C ALA A 112 5.28 -14.77 5.06
N LEU A 113 4.37 -13.87 5.45
CA LEU A 113 4.32 -13.25 6.77
C LEU A 113 3.61 -14.12 7.82
N GLY A 114 3.14 -15.31 7.44
CA GLY A 114 2.50 -16.27 8.36
C GLY A 114 1.00 -16.11 8.50
N MET A 115 0.34 -15.34 7.63
CA MET A 115 -1.12 -15.28 7.60
C MET A 115 -1.69 -16.53 6.95
N ASP A 116 -2.86 -16.98 7.41
CA ASP A 116 -3.65 -18.01 6.73
C ASP A 116 -4.32 -17.42 5.46
N GLU A 117 -4.69 -18.30 4.52
CA GLU A 117 -5.25 -17.91 3.23
C GLU A 117 -6.50 -17.04 3.37
N ASP A 118 -7.43 -17.44 4.23
CA ASP A 118 -8.71 -16.75 4.42
C ASP A 118 -8.50 -15.33 4.96
N THR A 119 -7.61 -15.17 5.94
CA THR A 119 -7.30 -13.87 6.54
C THR A 119 -6.64 -12.91 5.55
N THR A 120 -5.92 -13.42 4.53
CA THR A 120 -5.31 -12.54 3.51
C THR A 120 -6.33 -11.69 2.76
N HIS A 121 -7.57 -12.16 2.63
CA HIS A 121 -8.65 -11.46 1.92
C HIS A 121 -9.20 -10.25 2.69
N TYR A 122 -8.96 -10.17 3.99
CA TYR A 122 -9.37 -9.03 4.82
C TYR A 122 -8.39 -7.85 4.75
N ALA A 123 -7.19 -8.08 4.21
CA ALA A 123 -6.12 -7.08 4.21
C ALA A 123 -6.35 -5.94 3.20
N ILE A 124 -6.08 -4.73 3.66
CA ILE A 124 -5.95 -3.53 2.81
C ILE A 124 -4.53 -2.98 2.93
N ARG A 125 -4.07 -2.36 1.84
CA ARG A 125 -2.76 -1.71 1.79
C ARG A 125 -2.92 -0.22 1.45
N ILE A 126 -2.34 0.61 2.29
CA ILE A 126 -2.33 2.06 2.17
C ILE A 126 -0.89 2.50 1.93
N GLY A 127 -0.65 3.18 0.80
CA GLY A 127 0.65 3.74 0.45
C GLY A 127 0.66 5.24 0.63
N LEU A 128 1.70 5.77 1.28
CA LEU A 128 1.94 7.21 1.41
C LEU A 128 2.98 7.66 0.39
N GLY A 129 2.79 8.84 -0.17
CA GLY A 129 3.72 9.46 -1.12
C GLY A 129 4.09 10.88 -0.71
N ARG A 130 5.12 11.43 -1.40
CA ARG A 130 5.66 12.77 -1.07
C ARG A 130 4.64 13.89 -1.20
N LEU A 131 3.65 13.74 -2.07
CA LEU A 131 2.63 14.76 -2.32
C LEU A 131 1.46 14.71 -1.34
N ASN A 132 1.35 13.66 -0.52
CA ASN A 132 0.29 13.59 0.46
C ASN A 132 0.44 14.63 1.55
N THR A 133 -0.70 15.12 2.03
CA THR A 133 -0.81 16.12 3.10
C THR A 133 -1.37 15.49 4.38
N LEU A 134 -1.19 16.16 5.50
CA LEU A 134 -1.76 15.74 6.78
C LEU A 134 -3.30 15.82 6.76
N GLU A 135 -3.88 16.74 5.99
CA GLU A 135 -5.31 16.87 5.81
C GLU A 135 -5.90 15.65 5.09
N GLU A 136 -5.26 15.21 4.00
CA GLU A 136 -5.63 13.99 3.28
C GLU A 136 -5.51 12.75 4.17
N LEU A 137 -4.48 12.69 5.01
CA LEU A 137 -4.30 11.61 5.98
C LEU A 137 -5.47 11.54 6.96
N ASN A 138 -5.84 12.67 7.55
CA ASN A 138 -6.96 12.76 8.49
C ASN A 138 -8.29 12.41 7.81
N PHE A 139 -8.48 12.85 6.59
CA PHE A 139 -9.64 12.48 5.77
C PHE A 139 -9.71 10.96 5.53
N LEU A 140 -8.59 10.34 5.15
CA LEU A 140 -8.49 8.89 4.95
C LEU A 140 -8.82 8.13 6.23
N ILE A 141 -8.23 8.51 7.36
CA ILE A 141 -8.48 7.87 8.66
C ILE A 141 -9.97 7.92 9.00
N LYS A 142 -10.58 9.09 8.89
CA LYS A 142 -12.00 9.30 9.19
C LYS A 142 -12.90 8.47 8.27
N THR A 143 -12.63 8.50 6.96
CA THR A 143 -13.45 7.79 5.97
C THR A 143 -13.37 6.29 6.17
N ILE A 144 -12.16 5.71 6.33
CA ILE A 144 -12.02 4.28 6.59
C ILE A 144 -12.67 3.88 7.92
N SER A 145 -12.47 4.67 8.99
CA SER A 145 -13.06 4.37 10.30
C SER A 145 -14.60 4.35 10.26
N ASN A 146 -15.21 5.32 9.59
CA ASN A 146 -16.65 5.35 9.40
C ASN A 146 -17.14 4.14 8.59
N THR A 147 -16.44 3.80 7.50
CA THR A 147 -16.76 2.65 6.66
C THR A 147 -16.71 1.34 7.45
N ILE A 148 -15.65 1.13 8.24
CA ILE A 148 -15.50 -0.07 9.08
C ILE A 148 -16.65 -0.17 10.09
N ASN A 149 -17.00 0.91 10.77
CA ASN A 149 -18.11 0.92 11.72
C ASN A 149 -19.47 0.61 11.05
N SER A 150 -19.70 1.15 9.86
CA SER A 150 -20.90 0.85 9.07
C SER A 150 -20.98 -0.61 8.65
N LEU A 151 -19.87 -1.18 8.15
CA LEU A 151 -19.81 -2.59 7.75
C LEU A 151 -20.00 -3.53 8.94
N LYS A 152 -19.46 -3.22 10.11
CA LYS A 152 -19.68 -4.00 11.35
C LYS A 152 -21.15 -4.02 11.75
N THR A 153 -21.83 -2.87 11.68
CA THR A 153 -23.25 -2.78 12.02
C THR A 153 -24.12 -3.63 11.08
N LEU A 154 -23.78 -3.67 9.79
CA LEU A 154 -24.48 -4.50 8.82
C LEU A 154 -24.29 -6.01 9.09
N SER A 155 -23.06 -6.42 9.47
CA SER A 155 -22.75 -7.82 9.79
C SER A 155 -23.39 -8.32 11.10
N SER A 156 -23.67 -7.41 12.06
CA SER A 156 -24.28 -7.79 13.35
C SER A 156 -25.81 -7.97 13.27
N ASN A 157 -26.42 -7.59 12.18
CA ASN A 157 -27.89 -7.68 11.96
C ASN A 157 -28.30 -8.89 11.11
N ILE A 158 -27.37 -9.78 10.81
CA ILE A 158 -27.56 -11.06 10.11
C ILE A 158 -27.29 -12.20 11.08
#